data_2e9b0bc711f9564cfa5749c2b2451069
#
_entry.id   2e9b0bc711f9564cfa5749c2b2451069
#
_cell.length_a   1.000
_cell.length_b   1.000
_cell.length_c   1.000
_cell.angle_alpha   90.00
_cell.angle_beta   90.00
_cell.angle_gamma   90.00
#
_symmetry.space_group_name_H-M   'P 1'
#
loop_
_entity.id
_entity.type
_entity.pdbx_description
1 polymer ?
#
loop_
_entity_poly.entity_id
_entity_poly.type
_entity_poly.pdbx_seq_one_letter_code
_entity_poly.pdbx_strand_id
1 'polypeptide(L)'
;MIIKICGLMRTQDAEILNTACPDFAGMILSPGFRRSVSAETAQAIRSTLRPEIPAVGVFVNSPYQFIAEFADTGIIQYIQLHGSEDAFYLRGLKLSFKLPVIQAFRIRSADDLGRAAKSEADMILLDSGAGTGKAFDHSLLGGFPRPYLLAGGLSPENIRGILAEHRPYGVDVSSGVETDGEKDPDKIRAFVSAVRGA
;
A
#
# COMPACT_ATOMS: atom_id res chain seq x y z
N MET A 1 -5.03 12.51 -7.50
CA MET A 1 -4.39 11.17 -7.51
C MET A 1 -4.23 10.71 -6.08
N ILE A 2 -4.53 9.45 -5.75
CA ILE A 2 -4.38 8.88 -4.40
C ILE A 2 -2.90 8.64 -4.09
N ILE A 3 -2.48 8.97 -2.86
CA ILE A 3 -1.13 8.74 -2.35
C ILE A 3 -1.20 7.87 -1.10
N LYS A 4 -0.58 6.70 -1.13
CA LYS A 4 -0.39 5.84 0.03
C LYS A 4 1.08 5.83 0.44
N ILE A 5 1.35 6.02 1.73
CA ILE A 5 2.66 5.85 2.35
C ILE A 5 2.60 4.59 3.21
N CYS A 6 3.40 3.59 2.86
CA CYS A 6 3.32 2.25 3.46
C CYS A 6 4.53 1.93 4.34
N GLY A 7 4.31 1.07 5.35
CA GLY A 7 5.37 0.57 6.22
C GLY A 7 5.73 1.55 7.35
N LEU A 8 4.72 2.15 7.97
CA LEU A 8 4.89 2.91 9.22
C LEU A 8 5.25 1.93 10.34
N MET A 9 6.22 2.33 11.17
CA MET A 9 6.71 1.50 12.28
C MET A 9 6.66 2.21 13.64
N ARG A 10 6.50 3.54 13.65
CA ARG A 10 6.58 4.37 14.86
C ARG A 10 5.50 5.45 14.83
N THR A 11 5.17 6.00 15.99
CA THR A 11 4.27 7.17 16.10
C THR A 11 4.82 8.40 15.39
N GLN A 12 6.15 8.58 15.39
CA GLN A 12 6.82 9.66 14.63
C GLN A 12 6.51 9.59 13.14
N ASP A 13 6.38 8.38 12.57
CA ASP A 13 5.99 8.23 11.17
C ASP A 13 4.58 8.78 10.92
N ALA A 14 3.66 8.58 11.88
CA ALA A 14 2.31 9.15 11.80
C ALA A 14 2.30 10.68 11.90
N GLU A 15 3.15 11.27 12.75
CA GLU A 15 3.31 12.73 12.86
C GLU A 15 3.80 13.36 11.54
N ILE A 16 4.75 12.69 10.87
CA ILE A 16 5.23 13.09 9.55
C ILE A 16 4.06 13.06 8.53
N LEU A 17 3.27 11.98 8.53
CA LEU A 17 2.13 11.86 7.63
C LEU A 17 1.03 12.90 7.92
N ASN A 18 0.80 13.24 9.17
CA ASN A 18 -0.14 14.30 9.55
C ASN A 18 0.21 15.66 8.94
N THR A 19 1.50 15.91 8.71
CA THR A 19 1.98 17.13 8.06
C THR A 19 1.93 17.03 6.53
N ALA A 20 2.31 15.87 5.99
CA ALA A 20 2.36 15.63 4.53
C ALA A 20 0.98 15.37 3.92
N CYS A 21 0.01 14.94 4.73
CA CYS A 21 -1.39 14.67 4.35
C CYS A 21 -1.51 13.73 3.13
N PRO A 22 -0.96 12.51 3.15
CA PRO A 22 -1.29 11.50 2.14
C PRO A 22 -2.74 11.03 2.31
N ASP A 23 -3.25 10.27 1.34
CA ASP A 23 -4.62 9.74 1.38
C ASP A 23 -4.72 8.45 2.19
N PHE A 24 -3.62 7.68 2.34
CA PHE A 24 -3.56 6.45 3.13
C PHE A 24 -2.24 6.29 3.88
N ALA A 25 -2.31 5.69 5.07
CA ALA A 25 -1.17 5.26 5.88
C ALA A 25 -1.16 3.73 6.01
N GLY A 26 -0.10 3.06 5.57
CA GLY A 26 0.01 1.58 5.59
C GLY A 26 0.87 1.06 6.74
N MET A 27 0.41 0.04 7.45
CA MET A 27 1.14 -0.70 8.49
C MET A 27 1.21 -2.17 8.10
N ILE A 28 2.39 -2.79 8.14
CA ILE A 28 2.54 -4.23 7.91
C ILE A 28 2.26 -4.95 9.22
N LEU A 29 1.15 -5.70 9.24
CA LEU A 29 0.66 -6.36 10.45
C LEU A 29 1.05 -7.85 10.49
N SER A 30 1.26 -8.48 9.32
CA SER A 30 1.78 -9.86 9.28
C SER A 30 3.19 -9.93 9.88
N PRO A 31 3.48 -10.85 10.80
CA PRO A 31 4.78 -10.99 11.42
C PRO A 31 5.85 -11.49 10.45
N GLY A 32 7.12 -11.27 10.80
CA GLY A 32 8.27 -11.80 10.05
C GLY A 32 8.79 -10.91 8.92
N PHE A 33 8.23 -9.75 8.70
CA PHE A 33 8.73 -8.76 7.75
C PHE A 33 9.50 -7.65 8.47
N ARG A 34 10.47 -7.05 7.80
CA ARG A 34 11.32 -5.99 8.38
C ARG A 34 10.52 -4.82 8.98
N ARG A 35 9.37 -4.53 8.41
CA ARG A 35 8.49 -3.42 8.84
C ARG A 35 7.23 -3.89 9.57
N SER A 36 7.24 -5.11 10.08
CA SER A 36 6.09 -5.61 10.85
C SER A 36 5.99 -4.87 12.19
N VAL A 37 4.78 -4.53 12.56
CA VAL A 37 4.47 -3.89 13.86
C VAL A 37 3.50 -4.74 14.66
N SER A 38 3.59 -4.65 15.99
CA SER A 38 2.65 -5.30 16.90
C SER A 38 1.29 -4.59 16.91
N ALA A 39 0.28 -5.21 17.51
CA ALA A 39 -1.04 -4.61 17.69
C ALA A 39 -0.98 -3.34 18.53
N GLU A 40 -0.16 -3.32 19.60
CA GLU A 40 0.04 -2.15 20.46
C GLU A 40 0.68 -1.00 19.68
N THR A 41 1.69 -1.30 18.85
CA THR A 41 2.34 -0.28 18.01
C THR A 41 1.38 0.24 16.95
N ALA A 42 0.60 -0.65 16.30
CA ALA A 42 -0.40 -0.26 15.31
C ALA A 42 -1.49 0.63 15.93
N GLN A 43 -1.95 0.32 17.14
CA GLN A 43 -2.90 1.13 17.89
C GLN A 43 -2.32 2.52 18.22
N ALA A 44 -1.06 2.59 18.67
CA ALA A 44 -0.38 3.86 18.96
C ALA A 44 -0.25 4.73 17.68
N ILE A 45 0.17 4.12 16.55
CA ILE A 45 0.24 4.79 15.24
C ILE A 45 -1.15 5.30 14.84
N ARG A 46 -2.20 4.46 14.92
CA ARG A 46 -3.58 4.86 14.56
C ARG A 46 -4.07 6.03 15.41
N SER A 47 -3.80 6.00 16.71
CA SER A 47 -4.20 7.07 17.65
C SER A 47 -3.49 8.39 17.40
N THR A 48 -2.29 8.35 16.79
CA THR A 48 -1.51 9.54 16.43
C THR A 48 -1.94 10.10 15.06
N LEU A 49 -2.36 9.24 14.12
CA LEU A 49 -2.82 9.65 12.81
C LEU A 49 -4.09 10.50 12.92
N ARG A 50 -4.16 11.57 12.11
CA ARG A 50 -5.39 12.33 11.92
C ARG A 50 -6.52 11.41 11.44
N PRO A 51 -7.79 11.67 11.85
CA PRO A 51 -8.94 10.87 11.42
C PRO A 51 -9.10 10.82 9.89
N GLU A 52 -8.71 11.88 9.19
CA GLU A 52 -8.80 12.02 7.73
C GLU A 52 -7.80 11.15 6.97
N ILE A 53 -6.79 10.58 7.66
CA ILE A 53 -5.83 9.65 7.06
C ILE A 53 -6.17 8.24 7.50
N PRO A 54 -6.93 7.47 6.71
CA PRO A 54 -7.29 6.11 7.04
C PRO A 54 -6.05 5.19 7.05
N ALA A 55 -6.03 4.29 8.03
CA ALA A 55 -5.00 3.29 8.17
C ALA A 55 -5.32 2.03 7.36
N VAL A 56 -4.32 1.53 6.65
CA VAL A 56 -4.37 0.30 5.86
C VAL A 56 -3.54 -0.77 6.56
N GLY A 57 -4.17 -1.85 7.00
CA GLY A 57 -3.49 -3.03 7.51
C GLY A 57 -3.02 -3.92 6.36
N VAL A 58 -1.73 -4.16 6.25
CA VAL A 58 -1.15 -5.03 5.21
C VAL A 58 -0.92 -6.41 5.79
N PHE A 59 -1.52 -7.41 5.13
CA PHE A 59 -1.50 -8.81 5.51
C PHE A 59 -0.93 -9.68 4.39
N VAL A 60 -0.24 -10.76 4.78
CA VAL A 60 0.38 -11.71 3.85
C VAL A 60 -0.02 -13.10 4.30
N ASN A 61 -0.94 -13.76 3.57
CA ASN A 61 -1.44 -15.11 3.83
C ASN A 61 -1.91 -15.31 5.28
N SER A 62 -2.50 -14.29 5.88
CA SER A 62 -2.90 -14.30 7.29
C SER A 62 -4.26 -14.98 7.48
N PRO A 63 -4.51 -15.74 8.56
CA PRO A 63 -5.85 -16.27 8.85
C PRO A 63 -6.81 -15.12 9.21
N TYR A 64 -8.11 -15.33 8.97
CA TYR A 64 -9.16 -14.31 9.24
C TYR A 64 -9.17 -13.83 10.69
N GLN A 65 -8.95 -14.76 11.63
CA GLN A 65 -8.91 -14.45 13.06
C GLN A 65 -7.83 -13.41 13.39
N PHE A 66 -6.68 -13.51 12.73
CA PHE A 66 -5.61 -12.53 12.91
C PHE A 66 -5.97 -11.16 12.34
N ILE A 67 -6.67 -11.13 11.19
CA ILE A 67 -7.16 -9.87 10.61
C ILE A 67 -8.22 -9.21 11.51
N ALA A 68 -9.08 -10.03 12.14
CA ALA A 68 -10.13 -9.57 13.04
C ALA A 68 -9.59 -8.77 14.23
N GLU A 69 -8.40 -9.13 14.76
CA GLU A 69 -7.75 -8.39 15.86
C GLU A 69 -7.55 -6.90 15.56
N PHE A 70 -7.44 -6.54 14.28
CA PHE A 70 -7.24 -5.17 13.84
C PHE A 70 -8.49 -4.53 13.25
N ALA A 71 -9.28 -5.32 12.54
CA ALA A 71 -10.48 -4.84 11.84
C ALA A 71 -11.60 -4.48 12.83
N ASP A 72 -11.86 -5.35 13.82
CA ASP A 72 -12.94 -5.18 14.78
C ASP A 72 -12.65 -4.10 15.84
N THR A 73 -11.38 -3.77 16.03
CA THR A 73 -10.95 -2.72 16.99
C THR A 73 -10.88 -1.32 16.39
N GLY A 74 -11.07 -1.18 15.07
CA GLY A 74 -10.97 0.10 14.37
C GLY A 74 -9.54 0.63 14.19
N ILE A 75 -8.53 -0.20 14.47
CA ILE A 75 -7.12 0.14 14.21
C ILE A 75 -6.88 0.39 12.72
N ILE A 76 -7.58 -0.35 11.85
CA ILE A 76 -7.49 -0.19 10.40
C ILE A 76 -8.85 0.14 9.80
N GLN A 77 -8.86 0.86 8.69
CA GLN A 77 -10.05 1.18 7.89
C GLN A 77 -10.05 0.49 6.53
N TYR A 78 -8.91 -0.10 6.13
CA TYR A 78 -8.73 -0.88 4.90
C TYR A 78 -7.91 -2.12 5.19
N ILE A 79 -8.23 -3.22 4.52
CA ILE A 79 -7.45 -4.46 4.53
C ILE A 79 -6.68 -4.51 3.22
N GLN A 80 -5.35 -4.68 3.26
CA GLN A 80 -4.55 -4.95 2.07
C GLN A 80 -4.01 -6.36 2.12
N LEU A 81 -4.36 -7.17 1.12
CA LEU A 81 -3.82 -8.51 0.89
C LEU A 81 -2.58 -8.39 -0.01
N HIS A 82 -1.43 -8.87 0.47
CA HIS A 82 -0.15 -8.77 -0.25
C HIS A 82 0.59 -10.10 -0.35
N GLY A 83 -0.13 -11.19 -0.20
CA GLY A 83 0.36 -12.55 -0.33
C GLY A 83 -0.11 -13.22 -1.62
N SER A 84 -0.47 -14.49 -1.50
CA SER A 84 -1.00 -15.33 -2.59
C SER A 84 -2.48 -15.66 -2.39
N GLU A 85 -3.19 -14.80 -1.66
CA GLU A 85 -4.62 -14.99 -1.35
C GLU A 85 -5.43 -15.10 -2.65
N ASP A 86 -6.20 -16.18 -2.76
CA ASP A 86 -7.01 -16.45 -3.94
C ASP A 86 -8.41 -15.79 -3.89
N ALA A 87 -9.19 -15.98 -4.95
CA ALA A 87 -10.54 -15.43 -5.03
C ALA A 87 -11.50 -16.01 -3.99
N PHE A 88 -11.28 -17.25 -3.54
CA PHE A 88 -12.10 -17.87 -2.49
C PHE A 88 -11.83 -17.21 -1.15
N TYR A 89 -10.54 -17.01 -0.82
CA TYR A 89 -10.13 -16.28 0.38
C TYR A 89 -10.69 -14.85 0.37
N LEU A 90 -10.52 -14.13 -0.74
CA LEU A 90 -11.02 -12.75 -0.85
C LEU A 90 -12.54 -12.64 -0.62
N ARG A 91 -13.34 -13.54 -1.23
CA ARG A 91 -14.79 -13.55 -1.02
C ARG A 91 -15.17 -13.82 0.43
N GLY A 92 -14.53 -14.81 1.06
CA GLY A 92 -14.73 -15.11 2.48
C GLY A 92 -14.37 -13.92 3.37
N LEU A 93 -13.27 -13.24 3.08
CA LEU A 93 -12.84 -12.04 3.81
C LEU A 93 -13.88 -10.91 3.71
N LYS A 94 -14.38 -10.64 2.50
CA LYS A 94 -15.41 -9.59 2.26
C LYS A 94 -16.77 -9.92 2.91
N LEU A 95 -17.08 -11.18 3.12
CA LEU A 95 -18.26 -11.60 3.89
C LEU A 95 -18.06 -11.43 5.40
N SER A 96 -16.84 -11.62 5.88
CA SER A 96 -16.49 -11.54 7.30
C SER A 96 -16.31 -10.09 7.78
N PHE A 97 -15.79 -9.21 6.94
CA PHE A 97 -15.46 -7.82 7.30
C PHE A 97 -16.10 -6.83 6.33
N LYS A 98 -16.64 -5.73 6.87
CA LYS A 98 -17.22 -4.63 6.07
C LYS A 98 -16.19 -3.61 5.62
N LEU A 99 -14.90 -3.88 5.82
CA LEU A 99 -13.84 -2.99 5.39
C LEU A 99 -13.50 -3.20 3.91
N PRO A 100 -13.24 -2.12 3.15
CA PRO A 100 -12.79 -2.25 1.77
C PRO A 100 -11.43 -2.95 1.68
N VAL A 101 -11.27 -3.74 0.63
CA VAL A 101 -10.10 -4.60 0.43
C VAL A 101 -9.28 -4.10 -0.76
N ILE A 102 -7.98 -3.87 -0.51
CA ILE A 102 -6.96 -3.66 -1.53
C ILE A 102 -6.28 -5.01 -1.78
N GLN A 103 -6.23 -5.49 -3.02
CA GLN A 103 -5.44 -6.68 -3.34
C GLN A 103 -4.22 -6.30 -4.16
N ALA A 104 -3.04 -6.64 -3.63
CA ALA A 104 -1.78 -6.39 -4.29
C ALA A 104 -1.37 -7.58 -5.17
N PHE A 105 -0.90 -7.26 -6.37
CA PHE A 105 -0.38 -8.23 -7.32
C PHE A 105 1.04 -7.87 -7.69
N ARG A 106 1.97 -8.79 -7.47
CA ARG A 106 3.32 -8.66 -7.98
C ARG A 106 3.32 -8.98 -9.47
N ILE A 107 3.63 -7.98 -10.28
CA ILE A 107 3.56 -8.10 -11.74
C ILE A 107 4.92 -8.51 -12.29
N ARG A 108 4.96 -9.66 -12.95
CA ARG A 108 6.13 -10.23 -13.63
C ARG A 108 5.83 -10.61 -15.08
N SER A 109 4.52 -10.73 -15.40
CA SER A 109 4.03 -11.20 -16.68
C SER A 109 2.63 -10.65 -16.99
N ALA A 110 2.19 -10.81 -18.24
CA ALA A 110 0.82 -10.50 -18.66
C ALA A 110 -0.23 -11.35 -17.90
N ASP A 111 0.12 -12.58 -17.50
CA ASP A 111 -0.78 -13.45 -16.73
C ASP A 111 -1.08 -12.88 -15.35
N ASP A 112 -0.10 -12.21 -14.73
CA ASP A 112 -0.29 -11.53 -13.43
C ASP A 112 -1.30 -10.38 -13.58
N LEU A 113 -1.21 -9.61 -14.67
CA LEU A 113 -2.20 -8.57 -14.99
C LEU A 113 -3.57 -9.16 -15.27
N GLY A 114 -3.64 -10.30 -15.98
CA GLY A 114 -4.89 -11.03 -16.21
C GLY A 114 -5.56 -11.47 -14.91
N ARG A 115 -4.78 -11.91 -13.93
CA ARG A 115 -5.28 -12.25 -12.56
C ARG A 115 -5.75 -11.00 -11.82
N ALA A 116 -4.96 -9.94 -11.84
CA ALA A 116 -5.32 -8.66 -11.21
C ALA A 116 -6.61 -8.08 -11.78
N ALA A 117 -6.80 -8.13 -13.10
CA ALA A 117 -8.00 -7.62 -13.77
C ALA A 117 -9.28 -8.35 -13.34
N LYS A 118 -9.18 -9.66 -13.01
CA LYS A 118 -10.31 -10.51 -12.58
C LYS A 118 -10.59 -10.46 -11.08
N SER A 119 -9.76 -9.80 -10.29
CA SER A 119 -9.95 -9.72 -8.83
C SER A 119 -11.26 -9.02 -8.47
N GLU A 120 -11.93 -9.52 -7.44
CA GLU A 120 -13.13 -8.91 -6.86
C GLU A 120 -12.83 -7.91 -5.71
N ALA A 121 -11.54 -7.55 -5.52
CA ALA A 121 -11.14 -6.53 -4.55
C ALA A 121 -11.66 -5.13 -4.94
N ASP A 122 -11.88 -4.30 -3.93
CA ASP A 122 -12.40 -2.94 -4.12
C ASP A 122 -11.36 -2.04 -4.77
N MET A 123 -10.07 -2.28 -4.49
CA MET A 123 -8.95 -1.60 -5.12
C MET A 123 -7.87 -2.60 -5.52
N ILE A 124 -7.21 -2.34 -6.63
CA ILE A 124 -6.09 -3.14 -7.11
C ILE A 124 -4.79 -2.37 -6.89
N LEU A 125 -3.78 -3.06 -6.36
CA LEU A 125 -2.42 -2.54 -6.29
C LEU A 125 -1.52 -3.39 -7.18
N LEU A 126 -0.86 -2.76 -8.14
CA LEU A 126 0.12 -3.40 -9.03
C LEU A 126 1.52 -3.06 -8.52
N ASP A 127 2.21 -4.09 -7.99
CA ASP A 127 3.57 -3.95 -7.46
C ASP A 127 4.57 -4.42 -8.51
N SER A 128 5.38 -3.49 -9.01
CA SER A 128 6.43 -3.78 -9.98
C SER A 128 7.59 -4.61 -9.41
N GLY A 129 7.61 -4.85 -8.09
CA GLY A 129 8.60 -5.73 -7.46
C GLY A 129 10.03 -5.22 -7.55
N ALA A 130 10.25 -3.91 -7.55
CA ALA A 130 11.59 -3.32 -7.54
C ALA A 130 12.38 -3.85 -6.33
N GLY A 131 13.48 -4.51 -6.59
CA GLY A 131 14.32 -5.22 -5.62
C GLY A 131 15.07 -6.39 -6.24
N THR A 132 14.73 -6.79 -7.47
CA THR A 132 15.39 -7.90 -8.19
C THR A 132 16.46 -7.44 -9.17
N GLY A 133 16.79 -6.14 -9.23
CA GLY A 133 17.80 -5.58 -10.15
C GLY A 133 17.36 -5.50 -11.61
N LYS A 134 16.16 -5.97 -11.96
CA LYS A 134 15.56 -5.78 -13.28
C LYS A 134 14.58 -4.63 -13.23
N ALA A 135 14.74 -3.66 -14.12
CA ALA A 135 13.74 -2.63 -14.34
C ALA A 135 12.40 -3.32 -14.70
N PHE A 136 11.32 -2.93 -14.04
CA PHE A 136 9.99 -3.36 -14.42
C PHE A 136 9.66 -2.81 -15.80
N ASP A 137 9.18 -3.68 -16.68
CA ASP A 137 8.68 -3.23 -17.97
C ASP A 137 7.31 -2.58 -17.78
N HIS A 138 7.33 -1.27 -17.61
CA HIS A 138 6.11 -0.47 -17.44
C HIS A 138 5.18 -0.54 -18.65
N SER A 139 5.66 -0.97 -19.84
CA SER A 139 4.81 -1.14 -21.03
C SER A 139 3.71 -2.18 -20.80
N LEU A 140 3.93 -3.12 -19.89
CA LEU A 140 2.91 -4.11 -19.48
C LEU A 140 1.67 -3.46 -18.83
N LEU A 141 1.80 -2.29 -18.22
CA LEU A 141 0.67 -1.58 -17.58
C LEU A 141 -0.24 -0.87 -18.60
N GLY A 142 0.24 -0.71 -19.83
CA GLY A 142 -0.53 -0.11 -20.92
C GLY A 142 -1.78 -0.93 -21.23
N GLY A 143 -2.97 -0.37 -20.95
CA GLY A 143 -4.24 -1.05 -21.21
C GLY A 143 -4.80 -1.89 -20.06
N PHE A 144 -4.26 -1.80 -18.85
CA PHE A 144 -4.92 -2.43 -17.69
C PHE A 144 -6.33 -1.86 -17.51
N PRO A 145 -7.39 -2.73 -17.45
CA PRO A 145 -8.78 -2.28 -17.66
C PRO A 145 -9.45 -1.69 -16.41
N ARG A 146 -8.73 -1.53 -15.31
CA ARG A 146 -9.29 -1.07 -14.02
C ARG A 146 -8.44 0.05 -13.42
N PRO A 147 -9.02 0.93 -12.59
CA PRO A 147 -8.24 1.82 -11.73
C PRO A 147 -7.30 1.00 -10.82
N TYR A 148 -6.04 1.43 -10.67
CA TYR A 148 -5.05 0.75 -9.84
C TYR A 148 -4.13 1.71 -9.11
N LEU A 149 -3.60 1.27 -7.98
CA LEU A 149 -2.48 1.88 -7.31
C LEU A 149 -1.19 1.29 -7.88
N LEU A 150 -0.25 2.14 -8.26
CA LEU A 150 1.08 1.69 -8.70
C LEU A 150 2.03 1.66 -7.51
N ALA A 151 2.73 0.54 -7.33
CA ALA A 151 3.75 0.35 -6.31
C ALA A 151 5.03 -0.24 -6.90
N GLY A 152 6.08 -0.28 -6.08
CA GLY A 152 7.37 -0.88 -6.42
C GLY A 152 8.41 0.14 -6.89
N GLY A 153 9.43 0.38 -6.05
CA GLY A 153 10.58 1.23 -6.37
C GLY A 153 10.29 2.71 -6.62
N LEU A 154 9.11 3.19 -6.24
CA LEU A 154 8.76 4.60 -6.35
C LEU A 154 9.59 5.44 -5.37
N SER A 155 10.02 6.62 -5.82
CA SER A 155 10.76 7.60 -5.01
C SER A 155 10.48 9.02 -5.48
N PRO A 156 10.85 10.06 -4.71
CA PRO A 156 10.72 11.45 -5.14
C PRO A 156 11.43 11.76 -6.46
N GLU A 157 12.53 11.06 -6.74
CA GLU A 157 13.39 11.28 -7.90
C GLU A 157 12.77 10.74 -9.20
N ASN A 158 12.02 9.61 -9.11
CA ASN A 158 11.52 8.93 -10.31
C ASN A 158 10.02 9.13 -10.57
N ILE A 159 9.23 9.53 -9.57
CA ILE A 159 7.78 9.52 -9.65
C ILE A 159 7.23 10.41 -10.79
N ARG A 160 7.83 11.57 -11.03
CA ARG A 160 7.36 12.46 -12.11
C ARG A 160 7.51 11.83 -13.49
N GLY A 161 8.64 11.15 -13.74
CA GLY A 161 8.86 10.42 -15.00
C GLY A 161 7.84 9.30 -15.18
N ILE A 162 7.61 8.53 -14.12
CA ILE A 162 6.63 7.44 -14.13
C ILE A 162 5.21 7.96 -14.41
N LEU A 163 4.80 9.07 -13.79
CA LEU A 163 3.47 9.65 -13.99
C LEU A 163 3.29 10.31 -15.36
N ALA A 164 4.38 10.74 -16.02
CA ALA A 164 4.32 11.22 -17.40
C ALA A 164 4.02 10.11 -18.41
N GLU A 165 4.47 8.89 -18.12
CA GLU A 165 4.28 7.71 -18.97
C GLU A 165 3.00 6.92 -18.60
N HIS A 166 2.64 6.92 -17.32
CA HIS A 166 1.53 6.12 -16.77
C HIS A 166 0.61 7.01 -15.95
N ARG A 167 -0.69 6.75 -16.07
CA ARG A 167 -1.73 7.47 -15.32
C ARG A 167 -2.46 6.53 -14.36
N PRO A 168 -1.80 6.06 -13.29
CA PRO A 168 -2.45 5.25 -12.28
C PRO A 168 -3.53 6.07 -11.54
N TYR A 169 -4.48 5.39 -10.94
CA TYR A 169 -5.46 6.02 -10.04
C TYR A 169 -4.79 6.58 -8.78
N GLY A 170 -3.72 5.92 -8.33
CA GLY A 170 -2.90 6.36 -7.21
C GLY A 170 -1.54 5.67 -7.18
N VAL A 171 -0.74 6.01 -6.18
CA VAL A 171 0.60 5.47 -5.97
C VAL A 171 0.78 4.99 -4.54
N ASP A 172 1.59 3.94 -4.34
CA ASP A 172 1.96 3.41 -3.04
C ASP A 172 3.48 3.35 -2.91
N VAL A 173 4.03 4.08 -1.95
CA VAL A 173 5.47 4.14 -1.70
C VAL A 173 5.82 3.67 -0.30
N SER A 174 6.94 2.95 -0.17
CA SER A 174 7.46 2.50 1.12
C SER A 174 8.92 2.88 1.30
N SER A 175 9.87 2.09 0.80
CA SER A 175 11.32 2.31 1.01
C SER A 175 11.86 3.55 0.30
N GLY A 176 11.27 3.99 -0.79
CA GLY A 176 11.73 5.16 -1.54
C GLY A 176 11.57 6.51 -0.81
N VAL A 177 10.87 6.50 0.32
CA VAL A 177 10.75 7.66 1.22
C VAL A 177 11.35 7.38 2.60
N GLU A 178 12.39 6.54 2.65
CA GLU A 178 13.14 6.21 3.85
C GLU A 178 14.59 6.68 3.74
N THR A 179 15.18 7.00 4.90
CA THR A 179 16.62 7.15 5.12
C THR A 179 16.99 6.23 6.27
N ASP A 180 18.02 5.41 6.08
CA ASP A 180 18.50 4.41 7.06
C ASP A 180 17.40 3.46 7.58
N GLY A 181 16.38 3.21 6.74
CA GLY A 181 15.26 2.31 7.04
C GLY A 181 14.11 2.93 7.83
N GLU A 182 14.14 4.22 8.09
CA GLU A 182 13.11 5.00 8.77
C GLU A 182 12.45 5.99 7.81
N LYS A 183 11.18 6.35 8.06
CA LYS A 183 10.47 7.35 7.25
C LYS A 183 11.13 8.71 7.35
N ASP A 184 11.47 9.28 6.21
CA ASP A 184 12.14 10.56 6.06
C ASP A 184 11.12 11.66 5.73
N PRO A 185 10.97 12.69 6.58
CA PRO A 185 9.97 13.73 6.39
C PRO A 185 10.19 14.56 5.12
N ASP A 186 11.45 14.78 4.71
CA ASP A 186 11.75 15.57 3.51
C ASP A 186 11.45 14.78 2.25
N LYS A 187 11.80 13.49 2.22
CA LYS A 187 11.45 12.58 1.11
C LYS A 187 9.94 12.40 0.98
N ILE A 188 9.21 12.25 2.09
CA ILE A 188 7.75 12.15 2.06
C ILE A 188 7.14 13.42 1.51
N ARG A 189 7.55 14.60 1.98
CA ARG A 189 7.06 15.89 1.45
C ARG A 189 7.37 16.05 -0.03
N ALA A 190 8.60 15.73 -0.44
CA ALA A 190 9.02 15.81 -1.84
C ALA A 190 8.20 14.87 -2.73
N PHE A 191 7.97 13.62 -2.28
CA PHE A 191 7.16 12.65 -3.00
C PHE A 191 5.70 13.12 -3.15
N VAL A 192 5.05 13.52 -2.05
CA VAL A 192 3.67 14.02 -2.06
C VAL A 192 3.54 15.25 -2.97
N SER A 193 4.48 16.20 -2.87
CA SER A 193 4.50 17.39 -3.73
C SER A 193 4.67 17.02 -5.21
N ALA A 194 5.57 16.08 -5.52
CA ALA A 194 5.82 15.63 -6.89
C ALA A 194 4.59 14.97 -7.52
N VAL A 195 3.84 14.16 -6.74
CA VAL A 195 2.60 13.49 -7.21
C VAL A 195 1.45 14.48 -7.38
N ARG A 196 1.31 15.45 -6.48
CA ARG A 196 0.19 16.42 -6.54
C ARG A 196 0.40 17.52 -7.57
N GLY A 197 1.65 17.76 -7.98
CA GLY A 197 2.00 18.75 -9.00
C GLY A 197 2.19 18.15 -10.41
N ALA A 198 1.88 16.86 -10.60
CA ALA A 198 2.01 16.17 -11.89
C ALA A 198 0.72 16.19 -12.71
#